data_ec3dd229d7f6f5f95afcc6b6822aad8d
#
_entry.id   ec3dd229d7f6f5f95afcc6b6822aad8d
#
_cell.length_a   1.000
_cell.length_b   1.000
_cell.length_c   1.000
_cell.angle_alpha   90.00
_cell.angle_beta   90.00
_cell.angle_gamma   90.00
#
_symmetry.space_group_name_H-M   'P 1'
#
loop_
_entity.id
_entity.type
_entity.pdbx_description
1 polymer ?
#
loop_
_entity_poly.entity_id
_entity_poly.type
_entity_poly.pdbx_seq_one_letter_code
_entity_poly.pdbx_strand_id
1 'polypeptide(L)'
;MPRGYDEGRLLLIGTTNLDAQQPVIWNIGAIAKSGHPKAPETIRRILLASTAAPVAFPPTMFDVTVNGQPYQEMHVDGGAMAQFFLYPPAHAAGMSPREERQRGGQIGRLTAYIIRNGRLDPEWAAVERRTLSIAGRAISTMITVSGYNDVVKMYASTQRDKIGFNLACIGSDFTKESPKPFDQEYMRALFDYGYQRAKRGYDWAHKLPIV
;
A
#
# COMPACT_ATOMS: atom_id res chain seq x y z
N MET A 1 -0.02 -20.81 -1.71
CA MET A 1 0.15 -19.68 -2.65
C MET A 1 -0.03 -20.07 -4.12
N PRO A 2 0.58 -21.16 -4.68
CA PRO A 2 0.39 -21.47 -6.10
C PRO A 2 -1.07 -21.72 -6.51
N ARG A 3 -1.86 -22.42 -5.69
CA ARG A 3 -3.27 -22.73 -6.00
C ARG A 3 -4.12 -21.47 -6.26
N GLY A 4 -4.03 -20.45 -5.40
CA GLY A 4 -4.79 -19.21 -5.58
C GLY A 4 -4.41 -18.47 -6.87
N TYR A 5 -3.14 -18.50 -7.25
CA TYR A 5 -2.66 -17.91 -8.49
C TYR A 5 -3.20 -18.65 -9.72
N ASP A 6 -3.24 -19.99 -9.67
CA ASP A 6 -3.80 -20.82 -10.74
C ASP A 6 -5.32 -20.65 -10.88
N GLU A 7 -5.99 -20.22 -9.80
CA GLU A 7 -7.41 -19.83 -9.78
C GLU A 7 -7.65 -18.37 -10.22
N GLY A 8 -6.62 -17.67 -10.71
CA GLY A 8 -6.71 -16.27 -11.17
C GLY A 8 -6.61 -15.23 -10.06
N ARG A 9 -6.28 -15.60 -8.82
CA ARG A 9 -6.05 -14.64 -7.72
C ARG A 9 -4.64 -14.06 -7.82
N LEU A 10 -4.53 -12.74 -7.76
CA LEU A 10 -3.25 -12.05 -7.75
C LEU A 10 -2.93 -11.55 -6.34
N LEU A 11 -1.72 -11.81 -5.86
CA LEU A 11 -1.14 -11.15 -4.70
C LEU A 11 -0.02 -10.25 -5.19
N LEU A 12 -0.26 -8.94 -5.12
CA LEU A 12 0.67 -7.91 -5.54
C LEU A 12 1.17 -7.14 -4.31
N ILE A 13 2.49 -6.93 -4.23
CA ILE A 13 3.12 -6.18 -3.13
C ILE A 13 3.91 -5.03 -3.74
N GLY A 14 3.72 -3.81 -3.20
CA GLY A 14 4.45 -2.63 -3.60
C GLY A 14 5.69 -2.39 -2.73
N THR A 15 6.77 -1.98 -3.35
CA THR A 15 7.97 -1.41 -2.71
C THR A 15 8.41 -0.17 -3.48
N THR A 16 9.21 0.68 -2.86
CA THR A 16 9.84 1.83 -3.51
C THR A 16 11.32 1.53 -3.73
N ASN A 17 11.76 1.53 -5.00
CA ASN A 17 13.18 1.55 -5.34
C ASN A 17 13.70 2.98 -5.20
N LEU A 18 14.52 3.24 -4.18
CA LEU A 18 15.04 4.59 -3.91
C LEU A 18 16.11 5.02 -4.92
N ASP A 19 16.89 4.09 -5.45
CA ASP A 19 17.95 4.42 -6.44
C ASP A 19 17.31 4.87 -7.76
N ALA A 20 16.23 4.22 -8.18
CA ALA A 20 15.51 4.56 -9.41
C ALA A 20 14.39 5.60 -9.19
N GLN A 21 14.05 5.94 -7.95
CA GLN A 21 12.91 6.79 -7.58
C GLN A 21 11.59 6.31 -8.22
N GLN A 22 11.34 4.99 -8.18
CA GLN A 22 10.19 4.37 -8.82
C GLN A 22 9.49 3.37 -7.91
N PRO A 23 8.15 3.25 -8.01
CA PRO A 23 7.42 2.18 -7.37
C PRO A 23 7.67 0.87 -8.11
N VAL A 24 7.84 -0.21 -7.36
CA VAL A 24 7.98 -1.57 -7.90
C VAL A 24 6.85 -2.43 -7.36
N ILE A 25 6.10 -3.08 -8.26
CA ILE A 25 5.01 -3.99 -7.90
C ILE A 25 5.42 -5.41 -8.21
N TRP A 26 5.46 -6.24 -7.18
CA TRP A 26 5.87 -7.63 -7.22
C TRP A 26 4.66 -8.56 -7.32
N ASN A 27 4.62 -9.42 -8.34
CA ASN A 27 3.62 -10.48 -8.43
C ASN A 27 4.11 -11.72 -7.66
N ILE A 28 3.66 -11.85 -6.43
CA ILE A 28 4.09 -12.92 -5.51
C ILE A 28 3.66 -14.29 -6.00
N GLY A 29 2.47 -14.38 -6.62
CA GLY A 29 1.98 -15.63 -7.21
C GLY A 29 2.88 -16.12 -8.34
N ALA A 30 3.28 -15.23 -9.24
CA ALA A 30 4.20 -15.56 -10.34
C ALA A 30 5.58 -15.99 -9.83
N ILE A 31 6.13 -15.28 -8.83
CA ILE A 31 7.41 -15.66 -8.21
C ILE A 31 7.31 -17.04 -7.56
N ALA A 32 6.25 -17.31 -6.80
CA ALA A 32 6.04 -18.61 -6.15
C ALA A 32 5.87 -19.76 -7.16
N LYS A 33 5.25 -19.49 -8.32
CA LYS A 33 5.02 -20.46 -9.38
C LYS A 33 6.27 -20.70 -10.25
N SER A 34 7.23 -19.80 -10.24
CA SER A 34 8.44 -19.89 -11.07
C SER A 34 9.28 -21.16 -10.83
N GLY A 35 9.11 -21.80 -9.66
CA GLY A 35 9.93 -22.95 -9.27
C GLY A 35 11.40 -22.61 -8.98
N HIS A 36 11.77 -21.33 -9.03
CA HIS A 36 13.16 -20.92 -8.80
C HIS A 36 13.58 -21.21 -7.35
N PRO A 37 14.77 -21.81 -7.10
CA PRO A 37 15.21 -22.17 -5.75
C PRO A 37 15.24 -21.01 -4.75
N LYS A 38 15.50 -19.78 -5.22
CA LYS A 38 15.52 -18.56 -4.40
C LYS A 38 14.14 -17.90 -4.23
N ALA A 39 13.06 -18.41 -4.85
CA ALA A 39 11.74 -17.79 -4.78
C ALA A 39 11.24 -17.56 -3.34
N PRO A 40 11.37 -18.53 -2.39
CA PRO A 40 10.93 -18.29 -0.99
C PRO A 40 11.73 -17.18 -0.29
N GLU A 41 13.03 -17.10 -0.56
CA GLU A 41 13.87 -16.03 0.00
C GLU A 41 13.50 -14.66 -0.60
N THR A 42 13.36 -14.60 -1.91
CA THR A 42 12.93 -13.37 -2.61
C THR A 42 11.61 -12.87 -2.07
N ILE A 43 10.61 -13.74 -1.88
CA ILE A 43 9.32 -13.36 -1.30
C ILE A 43 9.49 -12.79 0.12
N ARG A 44 10.32 -13.41 0.95
CA ARG A 44 10.61 -12.87 2.30
C ARG A 44 11.26 -11.49 2.24
N ARG A 45 12.23 -11.28 1.36
CA ARG A 45 12.90 -9.98 1.16
C ARG A 45 11.91 -8.91 0.67
N ILE A 46 10.99 -9.25 -0.25
CA ILE A 46 9.94 -8.36 -0.71
C ILE A 46 9.01 -7.95 0.45
N LEU A 47 8.60 -8.89 1.30
CA LEU A 47 7.79 -8.60 2.48
C LEU A 47 8.52 -7.67 3.45
N LEU A 48 9.80 -7.91 3.72
CA LEU A 48 10.62 -7.03 4.57
C LEU A 48 10.74 -5.63 3.95
N ALA A 49 11.03 -5.54 2.65
CA ALA A 49 11.13 -4.26 1.95
C ALA A 49 9.80 -3.48 2.00
N SER A 50 8.66 -4.16 1.79
CA SER A 50 7.34 -3.52 1.77
C SER A 50 6.87 -3.01 3.13
N THR A 51 7.54 -3.41 4.21
CA THR A 51 7.28 -2.93 5.58
C THR A 51 8.41 -2.06 6.14
N ALA A 52 9.45 -1.82 5.35
CA ALA A 52 10.61 -1.02 5.74
C ALA A 52 10.30 0.48 5.62
N ALA A 53 9.46 1.01 6.53
CA ALA A 53 9.14 2.42 6.58
C ALA A 53 10.42 3.25 6.74
N PRO A 54 10.67 4.26 5.86
CA PRO A 54 11.85 5.11 5.94
C PRO A 54 12.02 5.71 7.34
N VAL A 55 13.29 5.80 7.80
CA VAL A 55 13.67 6.27 9.14
C VAL A 55 13.37 5.28 10.27
N ALA A 56 12.32 4.46 10.16
CA ALA A 56 11.94 3.51 11.22
C ALA A 56 12.64 2.15 11.09
N PHE A 57 12.88 1.70 9.87
CA PHE A 57 13.47 0.39 9.57
C PHE A 57 14.58 0.48 8.51
N PRO A 58 15.56 -0.44 8.56
CA PRO A 58 16.59 -0.50 7.53
C PRO A 58 16.00 -0.90 6.18
N PRO A 59 16.52 -0.37 5.06
CA PRO A 59 16.12 -0.76 3.72
C PRO A 59 16.52 -2.20 3.41
N THR A 60 15.88 -2.79 2.41
CA THR A 60 16.24 -4.10 1.88
C THR A 60 16.95 -3.95 0.54
N MET A 61 18.14 -4.55 0.41
CA MET A 61 18.91 -4.51 -0.83
C MET A 61 18.52 -5.69 -1.72
N PHE A 62 18.38 -5.45 -3.03
CA PHE A 62 18.18 -6.49 -4.05
C PHE A 62 19.33 -6.50 -5.03
N ASP A 63 19.94 -7.67 -5.23
CA ASP A 63 20.97 -7.85 -6.25
C ASP A 63 20.30 -7.95 -7.62
N VAL A 64 20.71 -7.09 -8.54
CA VAL A 64 20.20 -7.03 -9.91
C VAL A 64 21.37 -7.03 -10.90
N THR A 65 21.08 -7.38 -12.14
CA THR A 65 22.06 -7.32 -13.23
C THR A 65 21.53 -6.40 -14.32
N VAL A 66 22.30 -5.36 -14.63
CA VAL A 66 21.98 -4.41 -15.69
C VAL A 66 23.12 -4.42 -16.70
N ASN A 67 22.82 -4.71 -17.97
CA ASN A 67 23.81 -4.82 -19.05
C ASN A 67 24.99 -5.76 -18.71
N GLY A 68 24.71 -6.86 -17.99
CA GLY A 68 25.72 -7.83 -17.56
C GLY A 68 26.56 -7.42 -16.35
N GLN A 69 26.33 -6.24 -15.78
CA GLN A 69 27.03 -5.75 -14.59
C GLN A 69 26.18 -5.94 -13.34
N PRO A 70 26.74 -6.40 -12.21
CA PRO A 70 26.01 -6.53 -10.95
C PRO A 70 25.81 -5.18 -10.28
N TYR A 71 24.59 -4.96 -9.78
CA TYR A 71 24.19 -3.80 -8.98
C TYR A 71 23.36 -4.24 -7.78
N GLN A 72 23.18 -3.33 -6.84
CA GLN A 72 22.25 -3.47 -5.74
C GLN A 72 21.23 -2.34 -5.78
N GLU A 73 19.96 -2.68 -5.72
CA GLU A 73 18.87 -1.72 -5.60
C GLU A 73 18.39 -1.64 -4.15
N MET A 74 18.23 -0.42 -3.65
CA MET A 74 17.73 -0.14 -2.31
C MET A 74 16.22 0.00 -2.32
N HIS A 75 15.53 -0.90 -1.64
CA HIS A 75 14.07 -0.89 -1.53
C HIS A 75 13.59 -0.59 -0.11
N VAL A 76 12.57 0.24 -0.04
CA VAL A 76 11.83 0.58 1.19
C VAL A 76 10.33 0.37 0.98
N ASP A 77 9.53 0.67 2.02
CA ASP A 77 8.07 0.59 1.99
C ASP A 77 7.47 1.27 0.75
N GLY A 78 6.52 0.60 0.12
CA GLY A 78 5.81 1.14 -1.04
C GLY A 78 5.08 2.45 -0.75
N GLY A 79 4.63 2.65 0.48
CA GLY A 79 3.99 3.88 0.95
C GLY A 79 4.88 5.12 0.92
N ALA A 80 6.20 4.98 0.70
CA ALA A 80 7.08 6.12 0.47
C ALA A 80 6.75 6.86 -0.85
N MET A 81 6.20 6.17 -1.85
CA MET A 81 5.77 6.75 -3.12
C MET A 81 4.27 6.61 -3.41
N ALA A 82 3.69 5.44 -3.12
CA ALA A 82 2.28 5.15 -3.35
C ALA A 82 1.75 4.16 -2.30
N GLN A 83 0.78 4.61 -1.50
CA GLN A 83 0.17 3.74 -0.48
C GLN A 83 -0.84 2.76 -1.07
N PHE A 84 -1.41 3.09 -2.23
CA PHE A 84 -2.40 2.28 -2.92
C PHE A 84 -2.13 2.25 -4.42
N PHE A 85 -2.46 1.13 -5.04
CA PHE A 85 -2.56 1.00 -6.50
C PHE A 85 -3.76 0.12 -6.83
N LEU A 86 -4.55 0.54 -7.81
CA LEU A 86 -5.74 -0.21 -8.26
C LEU A 86 -5.37 -1.19 -9.37
N TYR A 87 -4.45 -0.75 -10.23
CA TYR A 87 -3.91 -1.54 -11.32
C TYR A 87 -2.40 -1.58 -11.21
N PRO A 88 -1.77 -2.72 -11.51
CA PRO A 88 -0.34 -2.73 -11.72
C PRO A 88 0.01 -1.76 -12.86
N PRO A 89 1.24 -1.24 -12.90
CA PRO A 89 1.71 -0.41 -14.01
C PRO A 89 1.42 -1.10 -15.35
N ALA A 90 1.09 -0.33 -16.38
CA ALA A 90 0.60 -0.81 -17.68
C ALA A 90 1.43 -1.94 -18.33
N HIS A 91 2.68 -2.08 -17.93
CA HIS A 91 3.61 -3.12 -18.41
C HIS A 91 3.43 -4.49 -17.74
N ALA A 92 2.67 -4.59 -16.66
CA ALA A 92 2.57 -5.82 -15.86
C ALA A 92 1.18 -6.48 -15.87
N ALA A 93 0.12 -5.82 -16.34
CA ALA A 93 -1.26 -6.27 -16.08
C ALA A 93 -2.25 -6.19 -17.24
N GLY A 94 -1.82 -5.86 -18.43
CA GLY A 94 -2.79 -5.74 -19.52
C GLY A 94 -3.62 -4.45 -19.46
N MET A 95 -4.73 -4.43 -20.21
CA MET A 95 -5.60 -3.26 -20.35
C MET A 95 -6.39 -2.95 -19.07
N SER A 96 -6.68 -1.67 -18.85
CA SER A 96 -7.64 -1.27 -17.81
C SER A 96 -9.04 -1.81 -18.13
N PRO A 97 -9.92 -2.00 -17.12
CA PRO A 97 -11.30 -2.42 -17.34
C PRO A 97 -12.07 -1.51 -18.33
N ARG A 98 -11.71 -0.25 -18.37
CA ARG A 98 -12.30 0.70 -19.32
C ARG A 98 -11.89 0.38 -20.76
N GLU A 99 -10.59 0.18 -21.00
CA GLU A 99 -10.05 -0.15 -22.32
C GLU A 99 -10.59 -1.49 -22.83
N GLU A 100 -10.71 -2.47 -21.93
CA GLU A 100 -11.27 -3.77 -22.26
C GLU A 100 -12.75 -3.67 -22.66
N ARG A 101 -13.57 -2.88 -21.92
CA ARG A 101 -14.96 -2.59 -22.30
C ARG A 101 -15.08 -1.84 -23.63
N GLN A 102 -14.18 -0.90 -23.89
CA GLN A 102 -14.15 -0.15 -25.16
C GLN A 102 -13.84 -1.05 -26.37
N ARG A 103 -13.12 -2.15 -26.16
CA ARG A 103 -12.84 -3.18 -27.18
C ARG A 103 -13.92 -4.26 -27.27
N GLY A 104 -15.06 -4.09 -26.60
CA GLY A 104 -16.16 -5.04 -26.61
C GLY A 104 -16.02 -6.22 -25.65
N GLY A 105 -15.04 -6.19 -24.74
CA GLY A 105 -14.87 -7.19 -23.69
C GLY A 105 -16.01 -7.12 -22.65
N GLN A 106 -16.53 -8.28 -22.27
CA GLN A 106 -17.51 -8.39 -21.20
C GLN A 106 -16.78 -8.54 -19.86
N ILE A 107 -16.67 -7.45 -19.10
CA ILE A 107 -16.16 -7.48 -17.73
C ILE A 107 -17.34 -7.45 -16.76
N GLY A 108 -17.39 -8.41 -15.85
CA GLY A 108 -18.33 -8.41 -14.75
C GLY A 108 -18.23 -7.15 -13.87
N ARG A 109 -19.14 -7.00 -12.93
CA ARG A 109 -19.12 -5.90 -11.97
C ARG A 109 -17.89 -6.01 -11.06
N LEU A 110 -16.97 -5.08 -11.21
CA LEU A 110 -15.78 -4.96 -10.36
C LEU A 110 -16.09 -4.10 -9.13
N THR A 111 -15.49 -4.45 -8.00
CA THR A 111 -15.62 -3.69 -6.75
C THR A 111 -14.25 -3.63 -6.08
N ALA A 112 -13.81 -2.42 -5.74
CA ALA A 112 -12.61 -2.17 -4.97
C ALA A 112 -12.95 -2.04 -3.49
N TYR A 113 -12.22 -2.75 -2.63
CA TYR A 113 -12.23 -2.62 -1.18
C TYR A 113 -10.87 -2.12 -0.73
N ILE A 114 -10.85 -0.91 -0.19
CA ILE A 114 -9.63 -0.22 0.24
C ILE A 114 -9.61 -0.19 1.75
N ILE A 115 -8.58 -0.78 2.36
CA ILE A 115 -8.38 -0.74 3.81
C ILE A 115 -7.13 0.08 4.07
N ARG A 116 -7.32 1.28 4.63
CA ARG A 116 -6.22 2.14 5.07
C ARG A 116 -6.00 1.97 6.57
N ASN A 117 -4.85 1.44 6.94
CA ASN A 117 -4.42 1.41 8.34
C ASN A 117 -3.83 2.77 8.73
N GLY A 118 -4.66 3.80 8.70
CA GLY A 118 -4.31 5.19 9.00
C GLY A 118 -5.55 6.09 8.96
N ARG A 119 -5.38 7.31 9.48
CA ARG A 119 -6.40 8.36 9.45
C ARG A 119 -6.33 9.12 8.13
N LEU A 120 -7.45 9.77 7.75
CA LEU A 120 -7.49 10.70 6.62
C LEU A 120 -7.39 12.15 7.09
N ASP A 121 -7.91 12.43 8.28
CA ASP A 121 -7.87 13.73 8.92
C ASP A 121 -6.44 14.07 9.42
N PRO A 122 -6.08 15.36 9.41
CA PRO A 122 -4.80 15.82 9.96
C PRO A 122 -4.72 15.53 11.46
N GLU A 123 -3.54 15.11 11.91
CA GLU A 123 -3.26 14.87 13.32
C GLU A 123 -2.33 15.96 13.84
N TRP A 124 -2.84 16.75 14.80
CA TRP A 124 -2.02 17.77 15.44
C TRP A 124 -1.05 17.11 16.43
N ALA A 125 0.22 17.51 16.37
CA ALA A 125 1.22 17.13 17.36
C ALA A 125 2.25 18.25 17.52
N ALA A 126 2.61 18.53 18.75
CA ALA A 126 3.72 19.45 19.05
C ALA A 126 5.05 18.83 18.56
N VAL A 127 5.83 19.61 17.82
CA VAL A 127 7.12 19.18 17.29
C VAL A 127 8.25 19.88 18.02
N GLU A 128 9.19 19.13 18.57
CA GLU A 128 10.41 19.71 19.14
C GLU A 128 11.18 20.49 18.06
N ARG A 129 11.69 21.68 18.43
CA ARG A 129 12.41 22.56 17.50
C ARG A 129 13.87 22.11 17.31
N ARG A 130 14.04 20.84 16.92
CA ARG A 130 15.32 20.19 16.60
C ARG A 130 15.28 19.66 15.17
N THR A 131 16.40 19.75 14.47
CA THR A 131 16.48 19.37 13.05
C THR A 131 15.94 17.98 12.76
N LEU A 132 16.30 16.97 13.54
CA LEU A 132 15.82 15.59 13.33
C LEU A 132 14.33 15.43 13.62
N SER A 133 13.80 16.09 14.66
CA SER A 133 12.37 16.07 14.98
C SER A 133 11.54 16.74 13.88
N ILE A 134 12.04 17.87 13.36
CA ILE A 134 11.42 18.61 12.26
C ILE A 134 11.45 17.77 10.98
N ALA A 135 12.60 17.17 10.63
CA ALA A 135 12.73 16.31 9.46
C ALA A 135 11.80 15.07 9.53
N GLY A 136 11.75 14.40 10.69
CA GLY A 136 10.85 13.28 10.92
C GLY A 136 9.38 13.67 10.76
N ARG A 137 8.96 14.82 11.33
CA ARG A 137 7.59 15.32 11.17
C ARG A 137 7.28 15.71 9.73
N ALA A 138 8.23 16.33 9.01
CA ALA A 138 8.06 16.67 7.61
C ALA A 138 7.83 15.42 6.75
N ILE A 139 8.66 14.38 6.91
CA ILE A 139 8.50 13.10 6.23
C ILE A 139 7.14 12.47 6.55
N SER A 140 6.75 12.42 7.84
CA SER A 140 5.45 11.90 8.25
C SER A 140 4.29 12.68 7.62
N THR A 141 4.40 14.00 7.55
CA THR A 141 3.40 14.86 6.89
C THR A 141 3.30 14.55 5.40
N MET A 142 4.44 14.42 4.71
CA MET A 142 4.47 14.07 3.28
C MET A 142 3.81 12.71 3.02
N ILE A 143 4.09 11.70 3.85
CA ILE A 143 3.50 10.37 3.75
C ILE A 143 1.97 10.44 3.98
N THR A 144 1.53 11.20 4.97
CA THR A 144 0.09 11.36 5.27
C THR A 144 -0.66 12.00 4.11
N VAL A 145 -0.11 13.11 3.57
CA VAL A 145 -0.70 13.83 2.43
C VAL A 145 -0.67 12.98 1.17
N SER A 146 0.44 12.28 0.91
CA SER A 146 0.54 11.33 -0.22
C SER A 146 -0.54 10.27 -0.13
N GLY A 147 -0.75 9.69 1.05
CA GLY A 147 -1.79 8.69 1.25
C GLY A 147 -3.22 9.21 1.05
N TYR A 148 -3.50 10.45 1.44
CA TYR A 148 -4.78 11.10 1.13
C TYR A 148 -4.95 11.26 -0.39
N ASN A 149 -3.93 11.79 -1.06
CA ASN A 149 -3.94 11.96 -2.52
C ASN A 149 -4.13 10.64 -3.27
N ASP A 150 -3.55 9.55 -2.76
CA ASP A 150 -3.72 8.22 -3.36
C ASP A 150 -5.16 7.72 -3.20
N VAL A 151 -5.84 7.98 -2.07
CA VAL A 151 -7.27 7.68 -1.92
C VAL A 151 -8.10 8.50 -2.91
N VAL A 152 -7.79 9.78 -3.11
CA VAL A 152 -8.44 10.64 -4.12
C VAL A 152 -8.26 10.09 -5.53
N LYS A 153 -7.02 9.75 -5.90
CA LYS A 153 -6.71 9.14 -7.21
C LYS A 153 -7.44 7.81 -7.40
N MET A 154 -7.47 6.97 -6.35
CA MET A 154 -8.18 5.71 -6.35
C MET A 154 -9.67 5.91 -6.60
N TYR A 155 -10.29 6.85 -5.87
CA TYR A 155 -11.69 7.18 -6.05
C TYR A 155 -11.97 7.66 -7.48
N ALA A 156 -11.19 8.61 -8.00
CA ALA A 156 -11.33 9.10 -9.36
C ALA A 156 -11.20 7.98 -10.41
N SER A 157 -10.25 7.07 -10.21
CA SER A 157 -10.05 5.91 -11.09
C SER A 157 -11.24 4.94 -11.05
N THR A 158 -11.78 4.66 -9.86
CA THR A 158 -12.96 3.79 -9.72
C THR A 158 -14.19 4.41 -10.39
N GLN A 159 -14.41 5.71 -10.25
CA GLN A 159 -15.51 6.42 -10.92
C GLN A 159 -15.36 6.38 -12.45
N ARG A 160 -14.17 6.71 -12.95
CA ARG A 160 -13.86 6.66 -14.39
C ARG A 160 -14.11 5.27 -14.98
N ASP A 161 -13.72 4.23 -14.28
CA ASP A 161 -13.73 2.84 -14.76
C ASP A 161 -15.00 2.07 -14.34
N LYS A 162 -15.98 2.76 -13.73
CA LYS A 162 -17.25 2.19 -13.24
C LYS A 162 -17.04 0.98 -12.32
N ILE A 163 -16.12 1.12 -11.38
CA ILE A 163 -15.80 0.15 -10.33
C ILE A 163 -16.47 0.61 -9.03
N GLY A 164 -17.04 -0.31 -8.28
CA GLY A 164 -17.57 -0.01 -6.95
C GLY A 164 -16.42 0.41 -6.01
N PHE A 165 -16.61 1.51 -5.26
CA PHE A 165 -15.63 2.03 -4.31
C PHE A 165 -16.11 1.78 -2.88
N ASN A 166 -15.25 1.18 -2.05
CA ASN A 166 -15.47 0.96 -0.63
C ASN A 166 -14.18 1.27 0.12
N LEU A 167 -14.25 2.20 1.06
CA LEU A 167 -13.10 2.62 1.85
C LEU A 167 -13.34 2.36 3.34
N ALA A 168 -12.35 1.75 3.98
CA ALA A 168 -12.23 1.64 5.42
C ALA A 168 -10.96 2.37 5.88
N CYS A 169 -11.06 3.14 6.96
CA CYS A 169 -9.93 3.83 7.59
C CYS A 169 -10.17 3.97 9.10
N ILE A 170 -9.15 4.40 9.83
CA ILE A 170 -9.30 4.77 11.24
C ILE A 170 -10.11 6.07 11.28
N GLY A 171 -11.27 6.03 11.93
CA GLY A 171 -12.17 7.18 12.04
C GLY A 171 -11.73 8.18 13.10
N SER A 172 -12.33 9.39 13.07
CA SER A 172 -12.12 10.43 14.07
C SER A 172 -12.65 10.06 15.46
N ASP A 173 -13.52 9.05 15.54
CA ASP A 173 -14.07 8.48 16.78
C ASP A 173 -13.03 7.64 17.56
N PHE A 174 -11.90 7.25 16.96
CA PHE A 174 -10.79 6.67 17.68
C PHE A 174 -9.87 7.77 18.20
N THR A 175 -10.01 8.13 19.47
CA THR A 175 -9.36 9.30 20.09
C THR A 175 -8.13 8.95 20.94
N LYS A 176 -7.79 7.65 21.08
CA LYS A 176 -6.63 7.25 21.86
C LYS A 176 -5.35 7.70 21.15
N GLU A 177 -4.44 8.34 21.89
CA GLU A 177 -3.13 8.77 21.38
C GLU A 177 -2.06 7.70 21.67
N SER A 178 -1.07 7.61 20.80
CA SER A 178 0.10 6.75 21.01
C SER A 178 1.22 7.55 21.70
N PRO A 179 1.59 7.21 22.95
CA PRO A 179 2.64 7.94 23.67
C PRO A 179 4.04 7.70 23.10
N LYS A 180 4.23 6.59 22.39
CA LYS A 180 5.50 6.19 21.79
C LYS A 180 5.27 5.19 20.65
N PRO A 181 6.22 5.05 19.71
CA PRO A 181 6.15 4.02 18.68
C PRO A 181 5.98 2.62 19.29
N PHE A 182 5.11 1.81 18.69
CA PHE A 182 4.81 0.43 19.10
C PHE A 182 4.29 0.28 20.55
N ASP A 183 3.58 1.29 21.04
CA ASP A 183 2.93 1.19 22.34
C ASP A 183 1.89 0.07 22.33
N GLN A 184 2.07 -0.90 23.22
CA GLN A 184 1.27 -2.13 23.22
C GLN A 184 -0.20 -1.87 23.58
N GLU A 185 -0.45 -0.94 24.50
CA GLU A 185 -1.81 -0.61 24.93
C GLU A 185 -2.57 0.12 23.82
N TYR A 186 -1.90 1.06 23.13
CA TYR A 186 -2.43 1.72 21.95
C TYR A 186 -2.75 0.72 20.83
N MET A 187 -1.79 -0.17 20.50
CA MET A 187 -1.97 -1.17 19.44
C MET A 187 -3.12 -2.13 19.73
N ARG A 188 -3.30 -2.56 20.97
CA ARG A 188 -4.45 -3.39 21.37
C ARG A 188 -5.76 -2.64 21.22
N ALA A 189 -5.84 -1.41 21.71
CA ALA A 189 -7.05 -0.60 21.60
C ALA A 189 -7.42 -0.35 20.12
N LEU A 190 -6.43 -0.09 19.27
CA LEU A 190 -6.65 0.10 17.82
C LEU A 190 -7.12 -1.20 17.15
N PHE A 191 -6.53 -2.34 17.52
CA PHE A 191 -6.98 -3.64 17.05
C PHE A 191 -8.43 -3.91 17.45
N ASP A 192 -8.78 -3.72 18.73
CA ASP A 192 -10.13 -3.94 19.23
C ASP A 192 -11.14 -3.02 18.54
N TYR A 193 -10.78 -1.76 18.32
CA TYR A 193 -11.58 -0.81 17.56
C TYR A 193 -11.91 -1.34 16.15
N GLY A 194 -10.89 -1.74 15.39
CA GLY A 194 -11.08 -2.29 14.05
C GLY A 194 -11.85 -3.61 14.04
N TYR A 195 -11.55 -4.49 14.99
CA TYR A 195 -12.22 -5.78 15.14
C TYR A 195 -13.72 -5.61 15.42
N GLN A 196 -14.10 -4.74 16.36
CA GLN A 196 -15.50 -4.52 16.70
C GLN A 196 -16.29 -3.89 15.55
N ARG A 197 -15.67 -2.99 14.78
CA ARG A 197 -16.30 -2.42 13.59
C ARG A 197 -16.51 -3.49 12.51
N ALA A 198 -15.52 -4.31 12.26
CA ALA A 198 -15.62 -5.41 11.28
C ALA A 198 -16.66 -6.45 11.68
N LYS A 199 -16.72 -6.83 12.98
CA LYS A 199 -17.67 -7.82 13.50
C LYS A 199 -19.13 -7.39 13.37
N ARG A 200 -19.42 -6.09 13.45
CA ARG A 200 -20.78 -5.54 13.29
C ARG A 200 -21.20 -5.33 11.83
N GLY A 201 -20.34 -5.66 10.88
CA GLY A 201 -20.46 -5.22 9.50
C GLY A 201 -19.89 -3.80 9.36
N TYR A 202 -18.75 -3.69 8.68
CA TYR A 202 -18.09 -2.40 8.54
C TYR A 202 -18.90 -1.44 7.68
N ASP A 203 -19.11 -0.21 8.15
CA ASP A 203 -19.74 0.87 7.38
C ASP A 203 -18.73 1.43 6.36
N TRP A 204 -18.70 0.83 5.18
CA TRP A 204 -17.81 1.25 4.11
C TRP A 204 -18.19 2.64 3.58
N ALA A 205 -17.23 3.54 3.51
CA ALA A 205 -17.43 4.80 2.82
C ALA A 205 -17.43 4.56 1.30
N HIS A 206 -18.54 4.93 0.65
CA HIS A 206 -18.71 4.78 -0.82
C HIS A 206 -18.35 6.03 -1.60
N LYS A 207 -17.96 7.09 -0.90
CA LYS A 207 -17.52 8.38 -1.45
C LYS A 207 -16.28 8.84 -0.69
N LEU A 208 -15.56 9.79 -1.25
CA LEU A 208 -14.48 10.46 -0.52
C LEU A 208 -15.07 11.14 0.71
N PRO A 209 -14.51 10.88 1.92
CA PRO A 209 -14.81 11.71 3.08
C PRO A 209 -14.35 13.13 2.77
N ILE A 210 -15.23 14.10 3.01
CA ILE A 210 -14.86 15.52 2.97
C ILE A 210 -14.06 15.78 4.24
N VAL A 211 -12.79 16.12 4.10
CA VAL A 211 -11.89 16.50 5.20
C VAL A 211 -11.91 18.02 5.34
#